data_724733143e6a51872dcdea0e27dc2246
#
_entry.id   724733143e6a51872dcdea0e27dc2246
#
_cell.length_a   1.000
_cell.length_b   1.000
_cell.length_c   1.000
_cell.angle_alpha   90.00
_cell.angle_beta   90.00
_cell.angle_gamma   90.00
#
_symmetry.space_group_name_H-M   'P 1'
#
loop_
_entity.id
_entity.type
_entity.pdbx_description
1 polymer ?
#
loop_
_entity_poly.entity_id
_entity_poly.type
_entity_poly.pdbx_seq_one_letter_code
_entity_poly.pdbx_strand_id
1 'polypeptide(L)'
;MIEVRNLTKKYRELTVIDNFSHTFHEGKVYGVMGENGAGKSTLFRCIAGIELYDGTVIVSEDRQIGYMGDTPFYYSYVTGMEHIEFCLRAKGKDVGRDEIERLNDKFALPLGRYASRYSMGMKKRLMLLTLMLQDNDIIIMDEPFNGIDLAGTIILRQWLKEMKAKGKCVILSSHIVSAISDICDEITYIHKGKVVADFSGMSAESIEHYILEEFLSPVP
;
A
#
# COMPACT_ATOMS: atom_id res chain seq x y z
N MET A 1 0.45 -7.25 -14.23
CA MET A 1 0.09 -5.89 -14.70
C MET A 1 -1.30 -5.54 -14.17
N ILE A 2 -1.52 -4.28 -13.76
CA ILE A 2 -2.87 -3.71 -13.55
C ILE A 2 -3.04 -2.55 -14.51
N GLU A 3 -4.16 -2.51 -15.20
CA GLU A 3 -4.54 -1.36 -16.02
C GLU A 3 -5.82 -0.74 -15.44
N VAL A 4 -5.77 0.53 -15.10
CA VAL A 4 -6.90 1.32 -14.61
C VAL A 4 -7.30 2.31 -15.71
N ARG A 5 -8.58 2.31 -16.08
CA ARG A 5 -9.14 3.18 -17.12
C ARG A 5 -10.32 3.96 -16.60
N ASN A 6 -10.21 5.28 -16.62
CA ASN A 6 -11.28 6.23 -16.29
C ASN A 6 -11.96 5.97 -14.94
N LEU A 7 -11.18 5.51 -13.93
CA LEU A 7 -11.72 5.21 -12.62
C LEU A 7 -12.23 6.49 -11.96
N THR A 8 -13.52 6.50 -11.65
CA THR A 8 -14.18 7.60 -10.94
C THR A 8 -14.90 7.04 -9.72
N LYS A 9 -14.70 7.67 -8.59
CA LYS A 9 -15.36 7.30 -7.32
C LYS A 9 -16.04 8.49 -6.71
N LYS A 10 -17.32 8.29 -6.41
CA LYS A 10 -18.16 9.28 -5.72
C LYS A 10 -18.72 8.70 -4.43
N TYR A 11 -18.80 9.55 -3.41
CA TYR A 11 -19.61 9.31 -2.23
C TYR A 11 -20.73 10.35 -2.19
N ARG A 12 -21.94 9.93 -2.55
CA ARG A 12 -23.07 10.84 -2.80
C ARG A 12 -22.68 11.87 -3.87
N GLU A 13 -22.72 13.18 -3.53
CA GLU A 13 -22.38 14.28 -4.43
C GLU A 13 -20.86 14.60 -4.49
N LEU A 14 -20.07 14.02 -3.58
CA LEU A 14 -18.63 14.30 -3.53
C LEU A 14 -17.86 13.33 -4.46
N THR A 15 -17.25 13.87 -5.50
CA THR A 15 -16.27 13.13 -6.31
C THR A 15 -14.92 13.12 -5.57
N VAL A 16 -14.46 11.92 -5.20
CA VAL A 16 -13.19 11.71 -4.47
C VAL A 16 -12.08 11.32 -5.40
N ILE A 17 -12.37 10.55 -6.45
CA ILE A 17 -11.45 10.25 -7.56
C ILE A 17 -12.17 10.62 -8.85
N ASP A 18 -11.51 11.39 -9.70
CA ASP A 18 -12.05 11.89 -10.95
C ASP A 18 -11.18 11.44 -12.13
N ASN A 19 -11.70 10.44 -12.86
CA ASN A 19 -11.13 9.95 -14.12
C ASN A 19 -9.66 9.50 -14.05
N PHE A 20 -9.30 8.76 -13.00
CA PHE A 20 -7.96 8.21 -12.84
C PHE A 20 -7.69 7.11 -13.88
N SER A 21 -6.59 7.25 -14.61
CA SER A 21 -6.12 6.24 -15.56
C SER A 21 -4.62 6.05 -15.39
N HIS A 22 -4.17 4.81 -15.21
CA HIS A 22 -2.76 4.47 -15.08
C HIS A 22 -2.52 2.99 -15.35
N THR A 23 -1.31 2.64 -15.78
CA THR A 23 -0.89 1.24 -15.97
C THR A 23 0.28 0.91 -15.05
N PHE A 24 0.07 -0.06 -14.16
CA PHE A 24 1.09 -0.55 -13.24
C PHE A 24 1.70 -1.84 -13.77
N HIS A 25 2.99 -1.80 -14.09
CA HIS A 25 3.74 -2.93 -14.64
C HIS A 25 4.38 -3.79 -13.56
N GLU A 26 4.65 -5.04 -13.88
CA GLU A 26 5.42 -5.95 -13.04
C GLU A 26 6.89 -5.51 -12.96
N GLY A 27 7.56 -5.83 -11.84
CA GLY A 27 8.95 -5.49 -11.60
C GLY A 27 9.19 -4.01 -11.27
N LYS A 28 8.14 -3.25 -10.98
CA LYS A 28 8.22 -1.84 -10.59
C LYS A 28 7.57 -1.56 -9.25
N VAL A 29 8.04 -0.50 -8.61
CA VAL A 29 7.44 0.11 -7.42
C VAL A 29 6.87 1.48 -7.79
N TYR A 30 5.59 1.66 -7.58
CA TYR A 30 4.85 2.89 -7.85
C TYR A 30 4.49 3.59 -6.55
N GLY A 31 4.73 4.89 -6.51
CA GLY A 31 4.27 5.77 -5.44
C GLY A 31 3.01 6.53 -5.85
N VAL A 32 2.02 6.59 -4.99
CA VAL A 32 0.87 7.49 -5.14
C VAL A 32 0.93 8.52 -4.03
N MET A 33 1.21 9.75 -4.40
CA MET A 33 1.35 10.86 -3.47
C MET A 33 0.16 11.80 -3.52
N GLY A 34 -0.01 12.55 -2.46
CA GLY A 34 -1.02 13.61 -2.34
C GLY A 34 -1.30 13.94 -0.89
N GLU A 35 -1.95 15.07 -0.66
CA GLU A 35 -2.36 15.51 0.66
C GLU A 35 -3.34 14.52 1.34
N ASN A 36 -3.55 14.70 2.64
CA ASN A 36 -4.60 13.98 3.34
C ASN A 36 -5.96 14.36 2.75
N GLY A 37 -6.77 13.35 2.41
CA GLY A 37 -8.05 13.55 1.73
C GLY A 37 -7.97 13.65 0.20
N ALA A 38 -6.79 13.57 -0.42
CA ALA A 38 -6.65 13.61 -1.90
C ALA A 38 -7.28 12.40 -2.61
N GLY A 39 -7.66 11.33 -1.88
CA GLY A 39 -8.32 10.17 -2.45
C GLY A 39 -7.45 8.91 -2.55
N LYS A 40 -6.19 8.92 -2.10
CA LYS A 40 -5.24 7.79 -2.21
C LYS A 40 -5.82 6.47 -1.68
N SER A 41 -6.28 6.47 -0.43
CA SER A 41 -6.89 5.28 0.20
C SER A 41 -8.13 4.78 -0.54
N THR A 42 -8.94 5.70 -1.04
CA THR A 42 -10.13 5.38 -1.85
C THR A 42 -9.73 4.74 -3.17
N LEU A 43 -8.74 5.30 -3.87
CA LEU A 43 -8.21 4.73 -5.10
C LEU A 43 -7.70 3.29 -4.87
N PHE A 44 -6.93 3.07 -3.83
CA PHE A 44 -6.39 1.76 -3.51
C PHE A 44 -7.48 0.73 -3.19
N ARG A 45 -8.51 1.12 -2.45
CA ARG A 45 -9.67 0.24 -2.19
C ARG A 45 -10.45 -0.09 -3.45
N CYS A 46 -10.58 0.86 -4.38
CA CYS A 46 -11.19 0.60 -5.69
C CYS A 46 -10.34 -0.40 -6.51
N ILE A 47 -9.02 -0.17 -6.62
CA ILE A 47 -8.12 -1.07 -7.38
C ILE A 47 -8.10 -2.47 -6.75
N ALA A 48 -8.14 -2.57 -5.41
CA ALA A 48 -8.20 -3.83 -4.69
C ALA A 48 -9.57 -4.53 -4.74
N GLY A 49 -10.58 -3.94 -5.40
CA GLY A 49 -11.93 -4.50 -5.52
C GLY A 49 -12.75 -4.46 -4.23
N ILE A 50 -12.35 -3.62 -3.26
CA ILE A 50 -13.03 -3.47 -1.96
C ILE A 50 -14.21 -2.49 -2.07
N GLU A 51 -14.10 -1.49 -2.95
CA GLU A 51 -15.13 -0.49 -3.17
C GLU A 51 -15.59 -0.45 -4.62
N LEU A 52 -16.88 -0.15 -4.83
CA LEU A 52 -17.46 0.06 -6.15
C LEU A 52 -17.01 1.41 -6.73
N TYR A 53 -16.82 1.46 -8.04
CA TYR A 53 -16.40 2.64 -8.79
C TYR A 53 -16.97 2.60 -10.22
N ASP A 54 -16.95 3.72 -10.91
CA ASP A 54 -17.17 3.81 -12.34
C ASP A 54 -15.85 3.73 -13.10
N GLY A 55 -15.82 3.12 -14.28
CA GLY A 55 -14.60 2.87 -15.04
C GLY A 55 -14.20 1.40 -15.04
N THR A 56 -12.94 1.10 -15.30
CA THR A 56 -12.47 -0.29 -15.44
C THR A 56 -11.11 -0.48 -14.78
N VAL A 57 -10.97 -1.57 -14.02
CA VAL A 57 -9.69 -2.08 -13.51
C VAL A 57 -9.49 -3.49 -14.08
N ILE A 58 -8.45 -3.65 -14.87
CA ILE A 58 -8.09 -4.94 -15.48
C ILE A 58 -6.84 -5.44 -14.77
N VAL A 59 -6.95 -6.60 -14.15
CA VAL A 59 -5.84 -7.33 -13.55
C VAL A 59 -5.50 -8.50 -14.46
N SER A 60 -4.23 -8.73 -14.76
CA SER A 60 -3.81 -9.90 -15.55
C SER A 60 -4.31 -11.18 -14.88
N GLU A 61 -4.71 -12.16 -15.70
CA GLU A 61 -5.26 -13.44 -15.26
C GLU A 61 -4.37 -14.11 -14.19
N ASP A 62 -5.02 -14.77 -13.22
CA ASP A 62 -4.38 -15.52 -12.12
C ASP A 62 -3.51 -14.70 -11.16
N ARG A 63 -3.52 -13.37 -11.23
CA ARG A 63 -2.72 -12.53 -10.31
C ARG A 63 -3.48 -12.20 -9.03
N GLN A 64 -2.84 -12.45 -7.91
CA GLN A 64 -3.39 -12.17 -6.59
C GLN A 64 -2.96 -10.79 -6.09
N ILE A 65 -3.93 -10.01 -5.64
CA ILE A 65 -3.69 -8.70 -5.01
C ILE A 65 -3.63 -8.89 -3.49
N GLY A 66 -2.53 -8.44 -2.87
CA GLY A 66 -2.42 -8.21 -1.44
C GLY A 66 -2.67 -6.74 -1.12
N TYR A 67 -3.53 -6.45 -0.17
CA TYR A 67 -3.84 -5.08 0.25
C TYR A 67 -3.55 -4.88 1.74
N MET A 68 -2.81 -3.82 2.04
CA MET A 68 -2.55 -3.32 3.38
C MET A 68 -3.10 -1.90 3.51
N GLY A 69 -4.17 -1.73 4.29
CA GLY A 69 -4.74 -0.41 4.56
C GLY A 69 -3.94 0.38 5.62
N ASP A 70 -4.19 1.68 5.71
CA ASP A 70 -3.51 2.53 6.71
C ASP A 70 -3.90 2.18 8.15
N THR A 71 -5.17 1.92 8.39
CA THR A 71 -5.68 1.65 9.75
C THR A 71 -5.88 0.16 9.97
N PRO A 72 -5.09 -0.49 10.85
CA PRO A 72 -5.25 -1.90 11.14
C PRO A 72 -6.49 -2.18 11.99
N PHE A 73 -7.29 -3.16 11.56
CA PHE A 73 -8.43 -3.67 12.31
C PHE A 73 -8.23 -5.15 12.65
N TYR A 74 -8.45 -5.51 13.90
CA TYR A 74 -8.37 -6.89 14.39
C TYR A 74 -9.59 -7.23 15.22
N TYR A 75 -10.16 -8.40 14.98
CA TYR A 75 -11.27 -8.92 15.77
C TYR A 75 -10.83 -9.16 17.23
N SER A 76 -11.77 -8.92 18.15
CA SER A 76 -11.59 -9.27 19.55
C SER A 76 -11.40 -10.78 19.70
N TYR A 77 -10.56 -11.20 20.63
CA TYR A 77 -10.30 -12.62 20.94
C TYR A 77 -9.65 -13.45 19.82
N VAL A 78 -9.10 -12.82 18.78
CA VAL A 78 -8.27 -13.45 17.75
C VAL A 78 -6.81 -13.13 18.05
N THR A 79 -6.00 -14.18 18.17
CA THR A 79 -4.55 -14.05 18.39
C THR A 79 -3.85 -13.62 17.09
N GLY A 80 -2.59 -13.16 17.20
CA GLY A 80 -1.79 -12.83 16.02
C GLY A 80 -1.59 -14.04 15.10
N MET A 81 -1.35 -15.23 15.66
CA MET A 81 -1.21 -16.47 14.90
C MET A 81 -2.49 -16.83 14.16
N GLU A 82 -3.63 -16.87 14.86
CA GLU A 82 -4.92 -17.18 14.26
C GLU A 82 -5.30 -16.19 13.14
N HIS A 83 -4.97 -14.91 13.31
CA HIS A 83 -5.17 -13.91 12.27
C HIS A 83 -4.35 -14.23 11.01
N ILE A 84 -3.06 -14.54 11.16
CA ILE A 84 -2.19 -14.90 10.04
C ILE A 84 -2.72 -16.15 9.34
N GLU A 85 -3.00 -17.23 10.08
CA GLU A 85 -3.51 -18.48 9.54
C GLU A 85 -4.82 -18.26 8.78
N PHE A 86 -5.75 -17.45 9.32
CA PHE A 86 -6.98 -17.08 8.65
C PHE A 86 -6.75 -16.38 7.32
N CYS A 87 -5.88 -15.35 7.31
CA CYS A 87 -5.57 -14.59 6.10
C CYS A 87 -4.87 -15.44 5.03
N LEU A 88 -4.00 -16.37 5.43
CA LEU A 88 -3.34 -17.29 4.50
C LEU A 88 -4.33 -18.26 3.88
N ARG A 89 -5.18 -18.90 4.69
CA ARG A 89 -6.24 -19.82 4.19
C ARG A 89 -7.22 -19.13 3.25
N ALA A 90 -7.60 -17.86 3.55
CA ALA A 90 -8.47 -17.08 2.68
C ALA A 90 -7.84 -16.81 1.29
N LYS A 91 -6.50 -16.87 1.19
CA LYS A 91 -5.74 -16.78 -0.07
C LYS A 91 -5.38 -18.14 -0.67
N GLY A 92 -5.85 -19.23 -0.09
CA GLY A 92 -5.51 -20.59 -0.53
C GLY A 92 -4.02 -20.93 -0.30
N LYS A 93 -3.35 -20.24 0.64
CA LYS A 93 -1.95 -20.49 0.99
C LYS A 93 -1.88 -21.44 2.18
N ASP A 94 -1.04 -22.46 2.06
CA ASP A 94 -0.71 -23.38 3.13
C ASP A 94 0.74 -23.11 3.57
N VAL A 95 0.89 -22.31 4.63
CA VAL A 95 2.18 -21.95 5.21
C VAL A 95 2.25 -22.54 6.62
N GLY A 96 3.29 -23.34 6.86
CA GLY A 96 3.50 -23.99 8.16
C GLY A 96 3.84 -22.99 9.27
N ARG A 97 3.48 -23.33 10.52
CA ARG A 97 3.76 -22.49 11.68
C ARG A 97 5.23 -22.15 11.84
N ASP A 98 6.12 -23.10 11.57
CA ASP A 98 7.57 -22.89 11.67
C ASP A 98 8.05 -21.78 10.70
N GLU A 99 7.43 -21.67 9.53
CA GLU A 99 7.74 -20.61 8.58
C GLU A 99 7.19 -19.25 9.05
N ILE A 100 5.99 -19.24 9.61
CA ILE A 100 5.39 -18.04 10.21
C ILE A 100 6.28 -17.54 11.35
N GLU A 101 6.71 -18.41 12.25
CA GLU A 101 7.55 -18.04 13.39
C GLU A 101 8.94 -17.58 12.94
N ARG A 102 9.57 -18.27 11.99
CA ARG A 102 10.85 -17.84 11.41
C ARG A 102 10.81 -16.45 10.78
N LEU A 103 9.72 -16.09 10.08
CA LEU A 103 9.58 -14.73 9.58
C LEU A 103 9.25 -13.75 10.71
N ASN A 104 8.49 -14.20 11.72
CA ASN A 104 8.18 -13.39 12.90
C ASN A 104 9.41 -13.04 13.75
N ASP A 105 10.50 -13.80 13.69
CA ASP A 105 11.77 -13.45 14.35
C ASP A 105 12.24 -12.03 14.00
N LYS A 106 11.96 -11.58 12.76
CA LYS A 106 12.26 -10.22 12.32
C LYS A 106 11.37 -9.15 12.97
N PHE A 107 10.14 -9.52 13.37
CA PHE A 107 9.13 -8.61 13.90
C PHE A 107 8.96 -8.68 15.41
N ALA A 108 9.41 -9.79 16.01
CA ALA A 108 9.32 -10.09 17.45
C ALA A 108 7.91 -9.88 18.04
N LEU A 109 6.86 -10.31 17.28
CA LEU A 109 5.48 -10.18 17.73
C LEU A 109 5.08 -11.35 18.65
N PRO A 110 4.34 -11.09 19.74
CA PRO A 110 3.82 -12.14 20.62
C PRO A 110 2.59 -12.81 19.99
N LEU A 111 2.78 -13.67 18.98
CA LEU A 111 1.71 -14.23 18.15
C LEU A 111 0.63 -14.99 18.90
N GLY A 112 0.92 -15.51 20.12
CA GLY A 112 -0.07 -16.14 20.99
C GLY A 112 -0.99 -15.17 21.74
N ARG A 113 -0.79 -13.84 21.65
CA ARG A 113 -1.62 -12.83 22.31
C ARG A 113 -2.68 -12.30 21.36
N TYR A 114 -3.81 -11.83 21.91
CA TYR A 114 -4.87 -11.20 21.11
C TYR A 114 -4.37 -9.98 20.34
N ALA A 115 -4.50 -10.00 19.02
CA ALA A 115 -4.04 -8.94 18.14
C ALA A 115 -4.74 -7.58 18.38
N SER A 116 -5.99 -7.61 18.86
CA SER A 116 -6.73 -6.40 19.26
C SER A 116 -6.04 -5.61 20.38
N ARG A 117 -5.24 -6.28 21.24
CA ARG A 117 -4.49 -5.68 22.36
C ARG A 117 -3.08 -5.23 22.00
N TYR A 118 -2.67 -5.37 20.75
CA TYR A 118 -1.37 -4.88 20.28
C TYR A 118 -1.34 -3.35 20.26
N SER A 119 -0.16 -2.77 20.47
CA SER A 119 0.06 -1.35 20.15
C SER A 119 -0.15 -1.09 18.66
N MET A 120 -0.33 0.18 18.26
CA MET A 120 -0.51 0.52 16.85
C MET A 120 0.65 0.02 15.98
N GLY A 121 1.90 0.23 16.43
CA GLY A 121 3.08 -0.28 15.72
C GLY A 121 3.12 -1.80 15.61
N MET A 122 2.75 -2.54 16.67
CA MET A 122 2.63 -4.00 16.62
C MET A 122 1.52 -4.46 15.65
N LYS A 123 0.40 -3.75 15.62
CA LYS A 123 -0.69 -4.02 14.68
C LYS A 123 -0.24 -3.84 13.23
N LYS A 124 0.48 -2.77 12.92
CA LYS A 124 1.02 -2.54 11.58
C LYS A 124 2.08 -3.59 11.20
N ARG A 125 2.95 -3.96 12.14
CA ARG A 125 3.91 -5.06 11.91
C ARG A 125 3.21 -6.40 11.65
N LEU A 126 2.10 -6.70 12.33
CA LEU A 126 1.33 -7.91 12.07
C LEU A 126 0.69 -7.89 10.67
N MET A 127 0.15 -6.74 10.22
CA MET A 127 -0.33 -6.60 8.85
C MET A 127 0.78 -6.86 7.84
N LEU A 128 1.96 -6.27 8.04
CA LEU A 128 3.11 -6.44 7.15
C LEU A 128 3.59 -7.88 7.12
N LEU A 129 3.75 -8.53 8.29
CA LEU A 129 4.10 -9.95 8.40
C LEU A 129 3.10 -10.82 7.63
N THR A 130 1.80 -10.57 7.81
CA THR A 130 0.74 -11.32 7.11
C THR A 130 0.83 -11.12 5.59
N LEU A 131 1.03 -9.89 5.13
CA LEU A 131 1.15 -9.56 3.70
C LEU A 131 2.38 -10.23 3.06
N MET A 132 3.50 -10.26 3.79
CA MET A 132 4.75 -10.94 3.34
C MET A 132 4.53 -12.45 3.15
N LEU A 133 3.81 -13.10 4.07
CA LEU A 133 3.53 -14.53 4.02
C LEU A 133 2.55 -14.93 2.90
N GLN A 134 1.72 -13.99 2.46
CA GLN A 134 0.76 -14.25 1.37
C GLN A 134 1.42 -14.40 -0.01
N ASP A 135 2.63 -13.91 -0.21
CA ASP A 135 3.37 -13.94 -1.49
C ASP A 135 2.49 -13.53 -2.69
N ASN A 136 1.84 -12.39 -2.59
CA ASN A 136 0.98 -11.86 -3.65
C ASN A 136 1.79 -11.39 -4.87
N ASP A 137 1.17 -11.39 -6.05
CA ASP A 137 1.80 -10.88 -7.29
C ASP A 137 1.78 -9.37 -7.37
N ILE A 138 0.72 -8.78 -6.81
CA ILE A 138 0.46 -7.36 -6.76
C ILE A 138 0.30 -6.97 -5.31
N ILE A 139 1.03 -5.98 -4.87
CA ILE A 139 1.09 -5.53 -3.48
C ILE A 139 0.67 -4.07 -3.43
N ILE A 140 -0.44 -3.80 -2.76
CA ILE A 140 -0.97 -2.44 -2.57
C ILE A 140 -0.89 -2.09 -1.09
N MET A 141 -0.22 -0.97 -0.77
CA MET A 141 -0.02 -0.55 0.62
C MET A 141 -0.37 0.93 0.81
N ASP A 142 -1.29 1.20 1.71
CA ASP A 142 -1.72 2.55 2.05
C ASP A 142 -0.94 3.07 3.26
N GLU A 143 -0.12 4.11 3.04
CA GLU A 143 0.74 4.75 4.05
C GLU A 143 1.56 3.74 4.89
N PRO A 144 2.32 2.82 4.25
CA PRO A 144 2.93 1.70 4.96
C PRO A 144 4.03 2.11 5.95
N PHE A 145 4.61 3.29 5.80
CA PHE A 145 5.66 3.81 6.68
C PHE A 145 5.11 4.51 7.93
N ASN A 146 3.83 4.88 7.94
CA ASN A 146 3.22 5.55 9.09
C ASN A 146 3.08 4.62 10.29
N GLY A 147 3.55 5.07 11.45
CA GLY A 147 3.37 4.34 12.71
C GLY A 147 4.18 3.05 12.83
N ILE A 148 5.16 2.84 11.96
CA ILE A 148 6.17 1.79 12.05
C ILE A 148 7.46 2.39 12.63
N ASP A 149 8.14 1.67 13.49
CA ASP A 149 9.45 2.07 14.04
C ASP A 149 10.58 1.89 13.01
N LEU A 150 11.79 2.33 13.38
CA LEU A 150 12.96 2.26 12.50
C LEU A 150 13.24 0.82 12.04
N ALA A 151 13.14 -0.16 12.94
CA ALA A 151 13.39 -1.56 12.57
C ALA A 151 12.38 -2.07 11.55
N GLY A 152 11.10 -1.81 11.76
CA GLY A 152 10.04 -2.14 10.80
C GLY A 152 10.20 -1.42 9.46
N THR A 153 10.63 -0.16 9.47
CA THR A 153 10.94 0.61 8.25
C THR A 153 12.07 -0.05 7.44
N ILE A 154 13.14 -0.48 8.09
CA ILE A 154 14.27 -1.16 7.43
C ILE A 154 13.80 -2.49 6.81
N ILE A 155 13.02 -3.29 7.56
CA ILE A 155 12.46 -4.56 7.07
C ILE A 155 11.57 -4.32 5.85
N LEU A 156 10.67 -3.34 5.93
CA LEU A 156 9.78 -2.98 4.82
C LEU A 156 10.56 -2.57 3.57
N ARG A 157 11.53 -1.65 3.70
CA ARG A 157 12.37 -1.20 2.57
C ARG A 157 13.13 -2.34 1.91
N GLN A 158 13.70 -3.25 2.70
CA GLN A 158 14.40 -4.42 2.18
C GLN A 158 13.43 -5.33 1.43
N TRP A 159 12.26 -5.61 2.02
CA TRP A 159 11.25 -6.45 1.40
C TRP A 159 10.73 -5.86 0.07
N LEU A 160 10.51 -4.55 -0.01
CA LEU A 160 10.10 -3.89 -1.25
C LEU A 160 11.13 -4.09 -2.38
N LYS A 161 12.41 -3.96 -2.06
CA LYS A 161 13.50 -4.24 -3.03
C LYS A 161 13.49 -5.71 -3.48
N GLU A 162 13.24 -6.63 -2.56
CA GLU A 162 13.12 -8.07 -2.87
C GLU A 162 11.91 -8.34 -3.77
N MET A 163 10.75 -7.71 -3.50
CA MET A 163 9.55 -7.88 -4.31
C MET A 163 9.74 -7.34 -5.72
N LYS A 164 10.35 -6.17 -5.87
CA LYS A 164 10.74 -5.63 -7.18
C LYS A 164 11.67 -6.60 -7.93
N ALA A 165 12.71 -7.11 -7.28
CA ALA A 165 13.65 -8.07 -7.88
C ALA A 165 12.99 -9.39 -8.29
N LYS A 166 11.92 -9.81 -7.60
CA LYS A 166 11.08 -10.97 -7.95
C LYS A 166 10.06 -10.68 -9.07
N GLY A 167 10.07 -9.49 -9.66
CA GLY A 167 9.14 -9.11 -10.70
C GLY A 167 7.72 -8.81 -10.22
N LYS A 168 7.50 -8.64 -8.92
CA LYS A 168 6.18 -8.29 -8.38
C LYS A 168 5.84 -6.82 -8.71
N CYS A 169 4.56 -6.49 -8.79
CA CYS A 169 4.08 -5.12 -8.90
C CYS A 169 3.78 -4.56 -7.51
N VAL A 170 4.39 -3.45 -7.16
CA VAL A 170 4.15 -2.80 -5.87
C VAL A 170 3.59 -1.41 -6.08
N ILE A 171 2.51 -1.10 -5.37
CA ILE A 171 1.87 0.23 -5.37
C ILE A 171 1.75 0.67 -3.91
N LEU A 172 2.31 1.81 -3.59
CA LEU A 172 2.23 2.33 -2.22
C LEU A 172 1.86 3.81 -2.19
N SER A 173 1.17 4.24 -1.14
CA SER A 173 0.89 5.66 -0.94
C SER A 173 1.82 6.27 0.11
N SER A 174 2.05 7.56 -0.04
CA SER A 174 2.66 8.40 0.99
C SER A 174 2.24 9.85 0.82
N HIS A 175 2.22 10.58 1.92
CA HIS A 175 2.14 12.04 1.92
C HIS A 175 3.52 12.69 2.17
N ILE A 176 4.58 11.87 2.33
CA ILE A 176 5.97 12.30 2.56
C ILE A 176 6.82 11.84 1.37
N VAL A 177 7.34 12.79 0.59
CA VAL A 177 8.14 12.51 -0.61
C VAL A 177 9.39 11.70 -0.27
N SER A 178 10.16 12.14 0.71
CA SER A 178 11.43 11.51 1.11
C SER A 178 11.27 10.08 1.65
N ALA A 179 10.05 9.67 2.04
CA ALA A 179 9.80 8.31 2.47
C ALA A 179 9.83 7.30 1.32
N ILE A 180 9.53 7.75 0.08
CA ILE A 180 9.28 6.85 -1.06
C ILE A 180 10.11 7.15 -2.31
N SER A 181 10.70 8.36 -2.44
CA SER A 181 11.41 8.80 -3.65
C SER A 181 12.60 7.93 -4.04
N ASP A 182 13.27 7.31 -3.08
CA ASP A 182 14.41 6.42 -3.29
C ASP A 182 14.03 4.95 -3.54
N ILE A 183 12.74 4.62 -3.40
CA ILE A 183 12.21 3.26 -3.56
C ILE A 183 11.38 3.13 -4.83
N CYS A 184 10.60 4.17 -5.15
CA CYS A 184 9.66 4.17 -6.27
C CYS A 184 10.36 4.45 -7.60
N ASP A 185 9.96 3.72 -8.63
CA ASP A 185 10.40 3.96 -10.02
C ASP A 185 9.64 5.13 -10.63
N GLU A 186 8.37 5.25 -10.25
CA GLU A 186 7.45 6.28 -10.71
C GLU A 186 6.60 6.74 -9.52
N ILE A 187 6.32 8.05 -9.44
CA ILE A 187 5.49 8.65 -8.41
C ILE A 187 4.41 9.49 -9.09
N THR A 188 3.16 9.13 -8.86
CA THR A 188 1.98 9.88 -9.33
C THR A 188 1.48 10.78 -8.21
N TYR A 189 1.35 12.09 -8.48
CA TYR A 189 0.80 13.04 -7.53
C TYR A 189 -0.68 13.28 -7.80
N ILE A 190 -1.50 13.05 -6.76
CA ILE A 190 -2.95 13.27 -6.78
C ILE A 190 -3.28 14.52 -5.96
N HIS A 191 -3.96 15.47 -6.58
CA HIS A 191 -4.51 16.65 -5.93
C HIS A 191 -6.01 16.73 -6.20
N LYS A 192 -6.82 16.84 -5.14
CA LYS A 192 -8.29 16.93 -5.21
C LYS A 192 -8.93 15.85 -6.11
N GLY A 193 -8.46 14.60 -5.98
CA GLY A 193 -8.99 13.46 -6.71
C GLY A 193 -8.50 13.28 -8.14
N LYS A 194 -7.63 14.15 -8.64
CA LYS A 194 -7.07 14.09 -10.00
C LYS A 194 -5.57 13.85 -9.99
N VAL A 195 -5.09 13.11 -10.97
CA VAL A 195 -3.64 13.07 -11.28
C VAL A 195 -3.25 14.43 -11.86
N VAL A 196 -2.26 15.05 -11.25
CA VAL A 196 -1.79 16.38 -11.68
C VAL A 196 -0.32 16.40 -12.08
N ALA A 197 0.46 15.39 -11.66
CA ALA A 197 1.84 15.21 -12.08
C ALA A 197 2.29 13.76 -11.93
N ASP A 198 3.25 13.35 -12.76
CA ASP A 198 3.99 12.10 -12.65
C ASP A 198 5.50 12.41 -12.61
N PHE A 199 6.22 11.76 -11.70
CA PHE A 199 7.65 11.94 -11.50
C PHE A 199 8.39 10.61 -11.68
N SER A 200 9.53 10.64 -12.34
CA SER A 200 10.41 9.49 -12.52
C SER A 200 11.86 9.94 -12.47
N GLY A 201 12.67 9.29 -11.63
CA GLY A 201 14.09 9.57 -11.50
C GLY A 201 14.44 10.95 -10.91
N MET A 202 13.50 11.62 -10.27
CA MET A 202 13.70 12.91 -9.61
C MET A 202 14.08 12.75 -8.15
N SER A 203 14.86 13.70 -7.61
CA SER A 203 15.15 13.74 -6.17
C SER A 203 13.92 14.17 -5.36
N ALA A 204 13.90 13.82 -4.08
CA ALA A 204 12.83 14.25 -3.16
C ALA A 204 12.69 15.79 -3.15
N GLU A 205 13.79 16.51 -3.06
CA GLU A 205 13.82 17.98 -3.05
C GLU A 205 13.19 18.58 -4.32
N SER A 206 13.51 18.00 -5.49
CA SER A 206 12.97 18.48 -6.77
C SER A 206 11.46 18.26 -6.86
N ILE A 207 10.97 17.12 -6.36
CA ILE A 207 9.54 16.80 -6.32
C ILE A 207 8.82 17.74 -5.34
N GLU A 208 9.38 17.93 -4.14
CA GLU A 208 8.80 18.83 -3.13
C GLU A 208 8.72 20.28 -3.62
N HIS A 209 9.78 20.75 -4.26
CA HIS A 209 9.82 22.10 -4.85
C HIS A 209 8.73 22.27 -5.91
N TYR A 210 8.62 21.32 -6.84
CA TYR A 210 7.60 21.35 -7.89
C TYR A 210 6.18 21.37 -7.29
N ILE A 211 5.90 20.49 -6.33
CA ILE A 211 4.58 20.43 -5.68
C ILE A 211 4.26 21.74 -4.95
N LEU A 212 5.25 22.32 -4.27
CA LEU A 212 5.08 23.57 -3.54
C LEU A 212 4.74 24.72 -4.50
N GLU A 213 5.47 24.86 -5.59
CA GLU A 213 5.26 25.96 -6.55
C GLU A 213 3.92 25.84 -7.29
N GLU A 214 3.58 24.64 -7.77
CA GLU A 214 2.44 24.48 -8.67
C GLU A 214 1.10 24.27 -7.94
N PHE A 215 1.10 23.70 -6.72
CA PHE A 215 -0.14 23.25 -6.08
C PHE A 215 -0.38 23.81 -4.67
N LEU A 216 0.68 24.18 -3.95
CA LEU A 216 0.57 24.59 -2.54
C LEU A 216 0.93 26.05 -2.28
N SER A 217 1.56 26.74 -3.24
CA SER A 217 1.79 28.18 -3.09
C SER A 217 0.47 28.95 -3.07
N PRO A 218 0.26 29.87 -2.12
CA PRO A 218 -0.92 30.73 -2.16
C PRO A 218 -0.89 31.52 -3.47
N VAL A 219 -1.99 31.45 -4.22
CA VAL A 219 -2.20 32.31 -5.38
C VAL A 219 -2.08 33.75 -4.86
N PRO A 220 -1.21 34.62 -5.45
CA PRO A 220 -1.00 35.99 -4.99
C PRO A 220 -2.27 36.85 -5.07
#